data_7984b70b1543fe55a454031fd8db6cbf
#
_entry.id   7984b70b1543fe55a454031fd8db6cbf
#
_cell.length_a   1.000
_cell.length_b   1.000
_cell.length_c   1.000
_cell.angle_alpha   90.00
_cell.angle_beta   90.00
_cell.angle_gamma   90.00
#
_symmetry.space_group_name_H-M   'P 1'
#
loop_
_entity.id
_entity.type
_entity.pdbx_description
1 polymer ?
#
loop_
_entity_poly.entity_id
_entity_poly.type
_entity_poly.pdbx_seq_one_letter_code
_entity_poly.pdbx_strand_id
1 'polypeptide(L)'
;MARHALIFILSLLYLSVAGQEQTLKLVFTGDIMGHDTQIASALATGEEGYDYKPCFFFIEPYLQSADLVIGNLEVTLAGPPFKGYPEFSSPDQLADALKWAGFDVLVTANNHALDRGQKGLGRTLDQLDDRGILHAGTFADPESRELMYPLVVEKNGIRIALLNYTYGTNGLKARPPAMVNRIDREQVRLDLEKAARAEPDFIIATMHWGNEYQIRENAQQRELAAFLFEHGADVVIGSHPHVVQPIRGEGKGNLVVYSMGNLISNQRDRYRDGGIAFELELVKEGQTTQVANHGYLPLWVWKPRTQKGRRFTLLPANLEPEITDRLGLSVEDKSKMTRFLLDTRVNLEGHGEIIPIWMH
;
A
#
# COMPACT_ATOMS: atom_id res chain seq x y z
N MET A 1 -13.26 -41.95 71.12
CA MET A 1 -12.63 -40.71 70.64
C MET A 1 -12.48 -40.88 69.06
N ALA A 2 -13.41 -40.36 68.32
CA ALA A 2 -13.40 -40.47 66.88
C ALA A 2 -12.86 -39.13 66.30
N ARG A 3 -11.73 -39.16 65.56
CA ARG A 3 -11.18 -38.03 64.87
C ARG A 3 -11.78 -37.93 63.47
N HIS A 4 -12.57 -36.91 63.20
CA HIS A 4 -13.07 -36.57 61.89
C HIS A 4 -11.98 -35.81 61.14
N ALA A 5 -11.49 -36.37 60.04
CA ALA A 5 -10.59 -35.68 59.13
C ALA A 5 -11.45 -34.91 58.10
N LEU A 6 -11.36 -33.60 58.10
CA LEU A 6 -12.01 -32.71 57.13
C LEU A 6 -11.11 -32.64 55.91
N ILE A 7 -11.56 -33.23 54.76
CA ILE A 7 -10.87 -33.10 53.46
C ILE A 7 -11.39 -31.85 52.79
N PHE A 8 -10.54 -30.81 52.70
CA PHE A 8 -10.79 -29.62 51.88
C PHE A 8 -10.47 -29.97 50.41
N ILE A 9 -11.51 -30.09 49.58
CA ILE A 9 -11.36 -30.16 48.14
C ILE A 9 -11.24 -28.73 47.63
N LEU A 10 -10.02 -28.32 47.24
CA LEU A 10 -9.74 -27.07 46.55
C LEU A 10 -10.11 -27.28 45.05
N SER A 11 -11.31 -26.86 44.67
CA SER A 11 -11.69 -26.78 43.25
C SER A 11 -11.00 -25.56 42.63
N LEU A 12 -9.94 -25.77 41.87
CA LEU A 12 -9.35 -24.78 40.98
C LEU A 12 -10.37 -24.48 39.84
N LEU A 13 -11.07 -23.39 39.98
CA LEU A 13 -11.79 -22.79 38.85
C LEU A 13 -10.76 -22.23 37.87
N TYR A 14 -10.51 -22.97 36.79
CA TYR A 14 -9.89 -22.42 35.59
C TYR A 14 -10.90 -21.43 34.97
N LEU A 15 -10.79 -20.16 35.30
CA LEU A 15 -11.35 -19.09 34.51
C LEU A 15 -10.56 -19.08 33.19
N SER A 16 -11.11 -19.71 32.15
CA SER A 16 -10.68 -19.43 30.81
C SER A 16 -11.07 -17.97 30.53
N VAL A 17 -10.11 -17.07 30.64
CA VAL A 17 -10.24 -15.73 30.06
C VAL A 17 -10.28 -16.01 28.55
N ALA A 18 -11.48 -16.05 27.97
CA ALA A 18 -11.64 -15.96 26.54
C ALA A 18 -10.93 -14.66 26.13
N GLY A 19 -9.78 -14.79 25.44
CA GLY A 19 -9.05 -13.64 24.95
C GLY A 19 -10.01 -12.81 24.10
N GLN A 20 -10.06 -11.51 24.37
CA GLN A 20 -10.86 -10.60 23.56
C GLN A 20 -10.37 -10.70 22.12
N GLU A 21 -11.28 -10.93 21.17
CA GLU A 21 -10.99 -10.92 19.74
C GLU A 21 -10.35 -9.58 19.39
N GLN A 22 -9.20 -9.63 18.73
CA GLN A 22 -8.48 -8.45 18.26
C GLN A 22 -8.61 -8.38 16.75
N THR A 23 -8.94 -7.21 16.23
CA THR A 23 -9.09 -6.98 14.80
C THR A 23 -8.13 -5.90 14.32
N LEU A 24 -7.63 -6.06 13.10
CA LEU A 24 -6.76 -5.09 12.44
C LEU A 24 -7.18 -4.92 10.98
N LYS A 25 -7.62 -3.72 10.64
CA LYS A 25 -8.00 -3.34 9.29
C LYS A 25 -6.83 -2.65 8.59
N LEU A 26 -6.31 -3.29 7.55
CA LEU A 26 -5.23 -2.79 6.71
C LEU A 26 -5.78 -2.33 5.37
N VAL A 27 -5.31 -1.21 4.85
CA VAL A 27 -5.59 -0.76 3.48
C VAL A 27 -4.27 -0.57 2.74
N PHE A 28 -4.12 -1.26 1.61
CA PHE A 28 -2.99 -1.13 0.71
C PHE A 28 -3.42 -0.37 -0.54
N THR A 29 -2.56 0.51 -1.04
CA THR A 29 -2.83 1.28 -2.26
C THR A 29 -1.71 1.12 -3.28
N GLY A 30 -2.06 1.27 -4.56
CA GLY A 30 -1.13 1.16 -5.67
C GLY A 30 -0.14 2.31 -5.79
N ASP A 31 0.40 2.50 -7.00
CA ASP A 31 1.53 3.37 -7.28
C ASP A 31 1.17 4.85 -7.14
N ILE A 32 1.91 5.56 -6.27
CA ILE A 32 1.80 7.00 -6.04
C ILE A 32 2.85 7.68 -6.91
N MET A 33 2.40 8.23 -8.05
CA MET A 33 3.24 8.86 -9.05
C MET A 33 3.21 10.39 -8.95
N GLY A 34 4.21 11.07 -9.53
CA GLY A 34 4.35 12.54 -9.49
C GLY A 34 4.72 13.15 -10.85
N HIS A 35 3.88 12.99 -11.87
CA HIS A 35 4.13 13.55 -13.20
C HIS A 35 4.08 15.09 -13.22
N ASP A 36 4.74 15.74 -14.19
CA ASP A 36 4.79 17.21 -14.32
C ASP A 36 3.41 17.87 -14.24
N THR A 37 2.40 17.25 -14.84
CA THR A 37 1.03 17.79 -14.79
C THR A 37 0.37 17.65 -13.43
N GLN A 38 0.78 16.69 -12.59
CA GLN A 38 0.34 16.59 -11.19
C GLN A 38 1.02 17.67 -10.35
N ILE A 39 2.31 17.89 -10.56
CA ILE A 39 3.06 18.98 -9.92
C ILE A 39 2.45 20.33 -10.26
N ALA A 40 2.18 20.59 -11.55
CA ALA A 40 1.53 21.82 -12.00
C ALA A 40 0.10 21.97 -11.42
N SER A 41 -0.65 20.88 -11.28
CA SER A 41 -1.96 20.88 -10.65
C SER A 41 -1.88 21.27 -9.18
N ALA A 42 -0.94 20.69 -8.44
CA ALA A 42 -0.75 21.01 -7.02
C ALA A 42 -0.33 22.46 -6.79
N LEU A 43 0.52 23.02 -7.65
CA LEU A 43 0.90 24.45 -7.61
C LEU A 43 -0.29 25.35 -7.90
N ALA A 44 -1.16 24.99 -8.85
CA ALA A 44 -2.33 25.77 -9.23
C ALA A 44 -3.43 25.77 -8.14
N THR A 45 -3.47 24.74 -7.28
CA THR A 45 -4.45 24.63 -6.18
C THR A 45 -3.97 25.25 -4.89
N GLY A 46 -2.68 25.29 -4.62
CA GLY A 46 -2.09 25.92 -3.45
C GLY A 46 -2.20 27.45 -3.49
N GLU A 47 -2.50 28.07 -2.34
CA GLU A 47 -2.46 29.55 -2.19
C GLU A 47 -1.03 30.03 -2.07
N GLU A 48 -0.21 29.33 -1.28
CA GLU A 48 1.20 29.59 -1.05
C GLU A 48 2.04 28.34 -1.35
N GLY A 49 2.18 27.97 -2.63
CA GLY A 49 2.97 26.82 -3.04
C GLY A 49 2.14 25.63 -3.53
N TYR A 50 2.56 24.42 -3.19
CA TYR A 50 1.93 23.19 -3.68
C TYR A 50 0.88 22.66 -2.68
N ASP A 51 -0.29 22.22 -3.20
CA ASP A 51 -1.32 21.54 -2.40
C ASP A 51 -1.82 20.27 -3.13
N TYR A 52 -1.54 19.11 -2.54
CA TYR A 52 -1.98 17.80 -3.05
C TYR A 52 -3.21 17.26 -2.31
N LYS A 53 -3.68 17.86 -1.22
CA LYS A 53 -4.85 17.38 -0.46
C LYS A 53 -6.09 17.19 -1.33
N PRO A 54 -6.40 18.11 -2.29
CA PRO A 54 -7.54 17.91 -3.18
C PRO A 54 -7.51 16.63 -4.02
N CYS A 55 -6.33 16.02 -4.20
CA CYS A 55 -6.21 14.73 -4.88
C CYS A 55 -6.90 13.61 -4.12
N PHE A 56 -6.88 13.65 -2.79
CA PHE A 56 -7.30 12.57 -1.90
C PHE A 56 -8.62 12.86 -1.18
N PHE A 57 -9.19 14.03 -1.34
CA PHE A 57 -10.35 14.54 -0.58
C PHE A 57 -11.52 13.54 -0.50
N PHE A 58 -11.85 12.85 -1.59
CA PHE A 58 -12.99 11.93 -1.64
C PHE A 58 -12.69 10.53 -1.08
N ILE A 59 -11.44 10.19 -0.90
CA ILE A 59 -11.03 8.88 -0.36
C ILE A 59 -10.45 8.98 1.06
N GLU A 60 -10.15 10.20 1.53
CA GLU A 60 -9.59 10.43 2.86
C GLU A 60 -10.46 9.80 3.97
N PRO A 61 -11.80 9.96 4.01
CA PRO A 61 -12.60 9.34 5.07
C PRO A 61 -12.51 7.82 5.09
N TYR A 62 -12.36 7.20 3.91
CA TYR A 62 -12.15 5.75 3.81
C TYR A 62 -10.78 5.34 4.33
N LEU A 63 -9.72 6.02 3.89
CA LEU A 63 -8.36 5.72 4.34
C LEU A 63 -8.24 5.90 5.87
N GLN A 64 -8.78 6.99 6.42
CA GLN A 64 -8.78 7.24 7.87
C GLN A 64 -9.64 6.26 8.68
N SER A 65 -10.53 5.50 8.05
CA SER A 65 -11.30 4.44 8.71
C SER A 65 -10.50 3.13 8.91
N ALA A 66 -9.32 3.02 8.30
CA ALA A 66 -8.42 1.89 8.49
C ALA A 66 -7.52 2.08 9.72
N ASP A 67 -7.06 0.98 10.30
CA ASP A 67 -6.07 1.02 11.38
C ASP A 67 -4.66 1.32 10.86
N LEU A 68 -4.34 0.84 9.66
CA LEU A 68 -3.06 1.08 8.98
C LEU A 68 -3.28 1.22 7.47
N VAL A 69 -2.73 2.29 6.88
CA VAL A 69 -2.73 2.53 5.43
C VAL A 69 -1.31 2.46 4.89
N ILE A 70 -1.11 1.60 3.90
CA ILE A 70 0.19 1.34 3.27
C ILE A 70 0.12 1.71 1.78
N GLY A 71 1.06 2.53 1.30
CA GLY A 71 1.15 2.93 -0.11
C GLY A 71 2.52 2.72 -0.73
N ASN A 72 2.61 2.56 -2.04
CA ASN A 72 3.88 2.53 -2.77
C ASN A 72 4.24 3.94 -3.25
N LEU A 73 5.24 4.57 -2.62
CA LEU A 73 5.75 5.89 -3.02
C LEU A 73 6.71 5.74 -4.19
N GLU A 74 6.20 5.85 -5.41
CA GLU A 74 6.96 5.62 -6.64
C GLU A 74 7.52 6.94 -7.22
N VAL A 75 7.99 7.79 -6.35
CA VAL A 75 8.69 9.04 -6.64
C VAL A 75 9.71 9.32 -5.56
N THR A 76 10.70 10.19 -5.85
CA THR A 76 11.56 10.75 -4.80
C THR A 76 11.01 12.11 -4.31
N LEU A 77 11.31 12.45 -3.05
CA LEU A 77 11.13 13.77 -2.46
C LEU A 77 12.48 14.48 -2.36
N ALA A 78 13.15 14.59 -3.51
CA ALA A 78 14.54 15.01 -3.59
C ALA A 78 14.75 16.55 -3.57
N GLY A 79 13.66 17.32 -3.46
CA GLY A 79 13.69 18.77 -3.55
C GLY A 79 13.75 19.28 -5.00
N PRO A 80 13.83 20.60 -5.18
CA PRO A 80 13.87 21.21 -6.50
C PRO A 80 15.19 20.90 -7.26
N PRO A 81 15.18 20.90 -8.59
CA PRO A 81 14.03 21.18 -9.44
C PRO A 81 13.04 20.01 -9.44
N PHE A 82 11.76 20.30 -9.19
CA PHE A 82 10.70 19.30 -9.25
C PHE A 82 10.47 18.89 -10.70
N LYS A 83 10.23 17.56 -10.91
CA LYS A 83 10.11 16.99 -12.23
C LYS A 83 9.33 15.67 -12.20
N GLY A 84 8.58 15.42 -13.26
CA GLY A 84 7.96 14.12 -13.52
C GLY A 84 8.90 13.14 -14.22
N TYR A 85 8.31 12.29 -15.07
CA TYR A 85 9.04 11.27 -15.83
C TYR A 85 10.17 11.89 -16.70
N PRO A 86 11.34 11.22 -16.84
CA PRO A 86 11.67 9.88 -16.33
C PRO A 86 12.33 9.88 -14.94
N GLU A 87 12.69 11.01 -14.37
CA GLU A 87 13.44 11.13 -13.11
C GLU A 87 12.64 11.97 -12.13
N PHE A 88 11.75 11.31 -11.40
CA PHE A 88 10.79 11.96 -10.50
C PHE A 88 11.46 12.68 -9.32
N SER A 89 10.99 13.90 -9.08
CA SER A 89 11.19 14.61 -7.82
C SER A 89 9.92 15.42 -7.53
N SER A 90 9.12 14.94 -6.60
CA SER A 90 7.87 15.61 -6.21
C SER A 90 8.10 16.62 -5.08
N PRO A 91 7.28 17.69 -4.99
CA PRO A 91 7.23 18.56 -3.83
C PRO A 91 6.91 17.81 -2.54
N ASP A 92 7.50 18.25 -1.42
CA ASP A 92 7.34 17.63 -0.10
C ASP A 92 5.88 17.63 0.36
N GLN A 93 5.08 18.59 -0.12
CA GLN A 93 3.63 18.67 0.13
C GLN A 93 2.85 17.45 -0.36
N LEU A 94 3.44 16.62 -1.22
CA LEU A 94 2.86 15.32 -1.54
C LEU A 94 2.84 14.42 -0.29
N ALA A 95 3.94 14.36 0.46
CA ALA A 95 3.97 13.60 1.72
C ALA A 95 3.06 14.22 2.80
N ASP A 96 2.95 15.54 2.86
CA ASP A 96 1.98 16.22 3.75
C ASP A 96 0.55 15.78 3.44
N ALA A 97 0.19 15.72 2.15
CA ALA A 97 -1.15 15.31 1.73
C ALA A 97 -1.40 13.81 1.96
N LEU A 98 -0.40 12.96 1.76
CA LEU A 98 -0.49 11.53 2.07
C LEU A 98 -0.69 11.30 3.58
N LYS A 99 0.09 11.98 4.43
CA LYS A 99 -0.10 11.91 5.89
C LYS A 99 -1.49 12.39 6.30
N TRP A 100 -1.94 13.52 5.76
CA TRP A 100 -3.28 14.04 6.01
C TRP A 100 -4.38 13.06 5.56
N ALA A 101 -4.19 12.39 4.43
CA ALA A 101 -5.14 11.40 3.91
C ALA A 101 -5.19 10.09 4.73
N GLY A 102 -4.24 9.89 5.66
CA GLY A 102 -4.24 8.74 6.57
C GLY A 102 -3.15 7.71 6.28
N PHE A 103 -2.17 7.99 5.42
CA PHE A 103 -1.06 7.05 5.19
C PHE A 103 -0.14 6.97 6.41
N ASP A 104 0.06 5.75 6.90
CA ASP A 104 0.93 5.42 8.03
C ASP A 104 2.28 4.90 7.56
N VAL A 105 2.30 4.11 6.47
CA VAL A 105 3.50 3.47 5.93
C VAL A 105 3.60 3.74 4.43
N LEU A 106 4.80 4.13 3.97
CA LEU A 106 5.12 4.21 2.54
C LEU A 106 6.27 3.24 2.21
N VAL A 107 6.00 2.28 1.32
CA VAL A 107 7.05 1.41 0.80
C VAL A 107 7.78 2.13 -0.32
N THR A 108 9.11 2.02 -0.33
CA THR A 108 10.00 2.86 -1.13
C THR A 108 10.93 2.09 -2.07
N ALA A 109 10.99 0.74 -1.96
CA ALA A 109 11.73 -0.06 -2.93
C ALA A 109 10.90 -0.23 -4.21
N ASN A 110 11.15 0.62 -5.18
CA ASN A 110 10.58 0.61 -6.51
C ASN A 110 11.63 1.02 -7.55
N ASN A 111 11.29 0.99 -8.84
CA ASN A 111 12.21 1.31 -9.92
C ASN A 111 12.60 2.80 -9.96
N HIS A 112 11.82 3.69 -9.31
CA HIS A 112 12.08 5.13 -9.20
C HIS A 112 12.78 5.55 -7.89
N ALA A 113 13.14 4.61 -7.02
CA ALA A 113 13.79 4.88 -5.73
C ALA A 113 15.11 5.67 -5.84
N LEU A 114 15.78 5.59 -6.98
CA LEU A 114 17.08 6.23 -7.24
C LEU A 114 17.04 7.33 -8.30
N ASP A 115 15.90 7.81 -8.73
CA ASP A 115 15.76 8.82 -9.79
C ASP A 115 16.58 10.10 -9.57
N ARG A 116 16.81 10.45 -8.32
CA ARG A 116 17.66 11.57 -7.91
C ARG A 116 18.92 11.12 -7.17
N GLY A 117 19.33 9.87 -7.46
CA GLY A 117 20.50 9.26 -6.87
C GLY A 117 20.40 9.08 -5.36
N GLN A 118 21.54 8.80 -4.75
CA GLN A 118 21.66 8.55 -3.31
C GLN A 118 21.21 9.72 -2.45
N LYS A 119 21.47 10.97 -2.87
CA LYS A 119 21.04 12.18 -2.13
C LYS A 119 19.52 12.32 -2.15
N GLY A 120 18.90 12.02 -3.29
CA GLY A 120 17.45 12.04 -3.42
C GLY A 120 16.78 10.97 -2.57
N LEU A 121 17.34 9.76 -2.55
CA LEU A 121 16.89 8.68 -1.68
C LEU A 121 16.98 9.09 -0.21
N GLY A 122 18.16 9.53 0.27
CA GLY A 122 18.33 9.94 1.66
C GLY A 122 17.34 11.05 2.06
N ARG A 123 17.24 12.11 1.23
CA ARG A 123 16.27 13.18 1.50
C ARG A 123 14.81 12.68 1.52
N THR A 124 14.47 11.71 0.68
CA THR A 124 13.11 11.12 0.71
C THR A 124 12.84 10.48 2.07
N LEU A 125 13.78 9.73 2.61
CA LEU A 125 13.65 9.12 3.94
C LEU A 125 13.52 10.19 5.03
N ASP A 126 14.38 11.23 5.02
CA ASP A 126 14.31 12.37 5.97
C ASP A 126 12.91 13.01 5.92
N GLN A 127 12.34 13.20 4.71
CA GLN A 127 11.02 13.82 4.56
C GLN A 127 9.87 12.93 5.08
N LEU A 128 10.01 11.62 5.02
CA LEU A 128 9.05 10.68 5.62
C LEU A 128 9.17 10.67 7.14
N ASP A 129 10.40 10.61 7.67
CA ASP A 129 10.69 10.64 9.10
C ASP A 129 10.19 11.93 9.77
N ASP A 130 10.43 13.09 9.15
CA ASP A 130 9.96 14.41 9.63
C ASP A 130 8.43 14.48 9.80
N ARG A 131 7.68 13.63 9.06
CA ARG A 131 6.21 13.55 9.10
C ARG A 131 5.69 12.38 9.93
N GLY A 132 6.59 11.58 10.52
CA GLY A 132 6.22 10.36 11.22
C GLY A 132 5.49 9.37 10.32
N ILE A 133 5.90 9.27 9.04
CA ILE A 133 5.45 8.24 8.12
C ILE A 133 6.49 7.13 8.14
N LEU A 134 6.08 5.94 8.56
CA LEU A 134 6.95 4.77 8.55
C LEU A 134 7.30 4.39 7.11
N HIS A 135 8.49 3.84 6.91
CA HIS A 135 8.90 3.44 5.56
C HIS A 135 9.69 2.13 5.56
N ALA A 136 9.66 1.43 4.43
CA ALA A 136 10.40 0.19 4.24
C ALA A 136 10.87 0.06 2.78
N GLY A 137 12.00 -0.61 2.59
CA GLY A 137 12.52 -0.98 1.27
C GLY A 137 13.75 -0.23 0.82
N THR A 138 13.96 1.01 1.30
CA THR A 138 15.20 1.76 1.07
C THR A 138 15.77 2.27 2.40
N PHE A 139 17.09 2.45 2.47
CA PHE A 139 17.80 2.81 3.70
C PHE A 139 18.97 3.73 3.39
N ALA A 140 19.30 4.61 4.32
CA ALA A 140 20.43 5.52 4.23
C ALA A 140 21.76 4.76 4.24
N ASP A 141 21.82 3.65 4.98
CA ASP A 141 23.01 2.81 5.17
C ASP A 141 22.64 1.38 5.65
N PRO A 142 23.65 0.46 5.71
CA PRO A 142 23.45 -0.91 6.19
C PRO A 142 23.00 -1.01 7.66
N GLU A 143 23.45 -0.09 8.52
CA GLU A 143 23.11 -0.09 9.95
C GLU A 143 21.64 0.21 10.15
N SER A 144 21.11 1.24 9.48
CA SER A 144 19.69 1.58 9.50
C SER A 144 18.83 0.42 8.95
N ARG A 145 19.29 -0.26 7.87
CA ARG A 145 18.61 -1.46 7.40
C ARG A 145 18.58 -2.57 8.44
N GLU A 146 19.71 -2.84 9.08
CA GLU A 146 19.77 -3.91 10.08
C GLU A 146 18.84 -3.64 11.28
N LEU A 147 18.75 -2.40 11.72
CA LEU A 147 17.93 -1.99 12.86
C LEU A 147 16.43 -1.92 12.52
N MET A 148 16.07 -1.44 11.34
CA MET A 148 14.69 -1.09 10.98
C MET A 148 13.98 -2.13 10.11
N TYR A 149 14.69 -3.17 9.63
CA TYR A 149 14.12 -4.12 8.70
C TYR A 149 14.20 -5.57 9.18
N PRO A 150 13.10 -6.36 9.07
CA PRO A 150 11.78 -5.97 8.54
C PRO A 150 11.13 -4.87 9.38
N LEU A 151 10.24 -4.08 8.75
CA LEU A 151 9.45 -3.11 9.50
C LEU A 151 8.37 -3.85 10.30
N VAL A 152 8.48 -3.78 11.62
CA VAL A 152 7.49 -4.38 12.52
C VAL A 152 6.58 -3.30 13.08
N VAL A 153 5.28 -3.46 12.91
CA VAL A 153 4.25 -2.55 13.43
C VAL A 153 3.30 -3.35 14.31
N GLU A 154 3.01 -2.83 15.49
CA GLU A 154 2.00 -3.38 16.39
C GLU A 154 0.83 -2.41 16.51
N LYS A 155 -0.37 -2.89 16.21
CA LYS A 155 -1.61 -2.12 16.31
C LYS A 155 -2.75 -3.03 16.75
N ASN A 156 -3.59 -2.55 17.66
CA ASN A 156 -4.73 -3.31 18.20
C ASN A 156 -4.34 -4.69 18.76
N GLY A 157 -3.09 -4.87 19.26
CA GLY A 157 -2.59 -6.13 19.78
C GLY A 157 -2.22 -7.17 18.72
N ILE A 158 -2.23 -6.78 17.43
CA ILE A 158 -1.75 -7.58 16.30
C ILE A 158 -0.42 -6.99 15.82
N ARG A 159 0.59 -7.85 15.71
CA ARG A 159 1.95 -7.49 15.31
C ARG A 159 2.23 -7.98 13.90
N ILE A 160 2.44 -7.08 12.97
CA ILE A 160 2.76 -7.41 11.58
C ILE A 160 4.22 -7.12 11.25
N ALA A 161 4.85 -7.96 10.44
CA ALA A 161 6.13 -7.68 9.81
C ALA A 161 5.91 -7.37 8.33
N LEU A 162 6.37 -6.19 7.88
CA LEU A 162 6.24 -5.73 6.50
C LEU A 162 7.60 -5.75 5.82
N LEU A 163 7.66 -6.44 4.67
CA LEU A 163 8.82 -6.50 3.80
C LEU A 163 8.53 -5.79 2.47
N ASN A 164 9.55 -5.20 1.84
CA ASN A 164 9.40 -4.53 0.56
C ASN A 164 10.63 -4.71 -0.33
N TYR A 165 10.40 -5.06 -1.60
CA TYR A 165 11.45 -5.32 -2.60
C TYR A 165 11.06 -4.81 -3.98
N THR A 166 12.09 -4.49 -4.80
CA THR A 166 11.92 -4.12 -6.20
C THR A 166 12.74 -5.00 -7.14
N TYR A 167 12.24 -5.22 -8.36
CA TYR A 167 12.98 -5.91 -9.43
C TYR A 167 14.20 -5.12 -9.90
N GLY A 168 14.19 -3.80 -9.75
CA GLY A 168 15.22 -2.94 -10.28
C GLY A 168 15.06 -1.46 -9.92
N THR A 169 15.96 -0.65 -10.47
CA THR A 169 16.03 0.79 -10.24
C THR A 169 16.37 1.52 -11.56
N ASN A 170 15.69 1.16 -12.64
CA ASN A 170 15.83 1.77 -14.00
C ASN A 170 17.29 1.88 -14.45
N GLY A 171 18.09 0.84 -14.15
CA GLY A 171 19.53 0.79 -14.50
C GLY A 171 20.43 1.60 -13.58
N LEU A 172 19.92 2.40 -12.67
CA LEU A 172 20.68 3.12 -11.68
C LEU A 172 21.15 2.15 -10.58
N LYS A 173 22.35 2.40 -10.03
CA LYS A 173 22.90 1.58 -8.96
C LYS A 173 22.94 2.38 -7.66
N ALA A 174 22.39 1.80 -6.61
CA ALA A 174 22.65 2.32 -5.27
C ALA A 174 24.15 2.27 -4.99
N ARG A 175 24.72 3.36 -4.50
CA ARG A 175 26.10 3.45 -4.07
C ARG A 175 26.15 3.45 -2.54
N PRO A 176 27.08 2.73 -1.93
CA PRO A 176 27.25 2.82 -0.49
C PRO A 176 27.35 4.29 -0.01
N PRO A 177 26.76 4.65 1.16
CA PRO A 177 26.10 3.72 2.08
C PRO A 177 24.64 3.39 1.75
N ALA A 178 23.94 4.11 0.83
CA ALA A 178 22.52 3.92 0.55
C ALA A 178 22.20 2.52 0.01
N MET A 179 21.06 1.99 0.42
CA MET A 179 20.59 0.67 0.06
C MET A 179 19.15 0.70 -0.50
N VAL A 180 18.92 -0.18 -1.47
CA VAL A 180 17.57 -0.49 -1.99
C VAL A 180 17.40 -2.00 -1.94
N ASN A 181 16.34 -2.47 -1.31
CA ASN A 181 16.01 -3.88 -1.28
C ASN A 181 15.60 -4.35 -2.68
N ARG A 182 16.49 -5.09 -3.32
CA ARG A 182 16.22 -5.72 -4.61
C ARG A 182 15.72 -7.15 -4.41
N ILE A 183 14.95 -7.63 -5.36
CA ILE A 183 14.53 -9.03 -5.39
C ILE A 183 15.77 -9.90 -5.66
N ASP A 184 16.34 -10.43 -4.57
CA ASP A 184 17.35 -11.46 -4.52
C ASP A 184 16.81 -12.56 -3.63
N ARG A 185 16.63 -13.77 -4.16
CA ARG A 185 15.95 -14.86 -3.45
C ARG A 185 16.63 -15.23 -2.13
N GLU A 186 17.98 -15.21 -2.10
CA GLU A 186 18.71 -15.54 -0.88
C GLU A 186 18.53 -14.46 0.18
N GLN A 187 18.63 -13.17 -0.20
CA GLN A 187 18.39 -12.08 0.73
C GLN A 187 16.93 -12.05 1.22
N VAL A 188 15.99 -12.29 0.32
CA VAL A 188 14.55 -12.37 0.69
C VAL A 188 14.29 -13.50 1.68
N ARG A 189 14.91 -14.67 1.49
CA ARG A 189 14.82 -15.81 2.43
C ARG A 189 15.37 -15.44 3.80
N LEU A 190 16.54 -14.83 3.86
CA LEU A 190 17.18 -14.39 5.11
C LEU A 190 16.34 -13.32 5.83
N ASP A 191 15.74 -12.40 5.09
CA ASP A 191 14.88 -11.36 5.66
C ASP A 191 13.56 -11.95 6.18
N LEU A 192 12.98 -12.95 5.52
CA LEU A 192 11.80 -13.67 6.02
C LEU A 192 12.11 -14.46 7.28
N GLU A 193 13.28 -15.11 7.35
CA GLU A 193 13.76 -15.75 8.57
C GLU A 193 13.98 -14.73 9.70
N LYS A 194 14.50 -13.53 9.39
CA LYS A 194 14.63 -12.43 10.35
C LYS A 194 13.26 -11.95 10.82
N ALA A 195 12.29 -11.84 9.90
CA ALA A 195 10.91 -11.50 10.21
C ALA A 195 10.28 -12.52 11.18
N ALA A 196 10.41 -13.81 10.88
CA ALA A 196 9.89 -14.87 11.75
C ALA A 196 10.52 -14.83 13.16
N ARG A 197 11.83 -14.53 13.28
CA ARG A 197 12.50 -14.36 14.59
C ARG A 197 12.01 -13.17 15.41
N ALA A 198 11.39 -12.17 14.76
CA ALA A 198 10.73 -11.06 15.46
C ALA A 198 9.37 -11.46 16.03
N GLU A 199 8.94 -12.70 15.85
CA GLU A 199 7.66 -13.26 16.34
C GLU A 199 6.44 -12.38 15.99
N PRO A 200 6.24 -12.00 14.71
CA PRO A 200 5.04 -11.30 14.30
C PRO A 200 3.86 -12.27 14.27
N ASP A 201 2.67 -11.74 14.40
CA ASP A 201 1.44 -12.49 14.19
C ASP A 201 1.17 -12.74 12.70
N PHE A 202 1.71 -11.86 11.81
CA PHE A 202 1.45 -11.90 10.38
C PHE A 202 2.61 -11.28 9.57
N ILE A 203 3.00 -11.91 8.46
CA ILE A 203 4.09 -11.46 7.59
C ILE A 203 3.55 -11.05 6.22
N ILE A 204 3.76 -9.81 5.83
CA ILE A 204 3.31 -9.24 4.56
C ILE A 204 4.52 -8.84 3.72
N ALA A 205 4.60 -9.35 2.48
CA ALA A 205 5.61 -8.95 1.53
C ALA A 205 5.03 -8.04 0.45
N THR A 206 5.53 -6.82 0.32
CA THR A 206 5.17 -5.91 -0.77
C THR A 206 6.21 -5.97 -1.88
N MET A 207 5.77 -6.16 -3.12
CA MET A 207 6.62 -6.49 -4.26
C MET A 207 6.41 -5.51 -5.41
N HIS A 208 7.46 -4.83 -5.81
CA HIS A 208 7.48 -4.00 -7.02
C HIS A 208 8.07 -4.82 -8.17
N TRP A 209 7.20 -5.43 -8.99
CA TRP A 209 7.56 -6.53 -9.88
C TRP A 209 6.70 -6.62 -11.15
N GLY A 210 7.01 -7.60 -12.02
CA GLY A 210 6.24 -7.89 -13.23
C GLY A 210 6.64 -7.02 -14.42
N ASN A 211 5.74 -6.90 -15.38
CA ASN A 211 5.94 -6.10 -16.57
C ASN A 211 4.90 -4.97 -16.62
N GLU A 212 5.34 -3.76 -16.97
CA GLU A 212 4.45 -2.63 -17.15
C GLU A 212 3.32 -2.95 -18.14
N TYR A 213 2.11 -2.52 -17.80
CA TYR A 213 0.90 -2.52 -18.64
C TYR A 213 0.34 -3.90 -18.99
N GLN A 214 0.87 -4.97 -18.39
CA GLN A 214 0.32 -6.32 -18.55
C GLN A 214 -0.79 -6.55 -17.53
N ILE A 215 -2.03 -6.79 -18.01
CA ILE A 215 -3.21 -7.00 -17.15
C ILE A 215 -3.26 -8.37 -16.46
N ARG A 216 -2.31 -9.27 -16.78
CA ARG A 216 -2.16 -10.58 -16.16
C ARG A 216 -0.76 -10.72 -15.62
N GLU A 217 -0.66 -11.40 -14.49
CA GLU A 217 0.62 -11.78 -13.88
C GLU A 217 1.44 -12.69 -14.81
N ASN A 218 2.74 -12.54 -14.79
CA ASN A 218 3.65 -13.40 -15.55
C ASN A 218 4.13 -14.60 -14.71
N ALA A 219 4.89 -15.52 -15.33
CA ALA A 219 5.42 -16.70 -14.66
C ALA A 219 6.36 -16.36 -13.49
N GLN A 220 7.20 -15.33 -13.66
CA GLN A 220 8.14 -14.91 -12.61
C GLN A 220 7.42 -14.38 -11.36
N GLN A 221 6.32 -13.63 -11.54
CA GLN A 221 5.51 -13.19 -10.42
C GLN A 221 4.90 -14.38 -9.67
N ARG A 222 4.36 -15.38 -10.38
CA ARG A 222 3.80 -16.60 -9.75
C ARG A 222 4.86 -17.40 -8.99
N GLU A 223 6.01 -17.64 -9.61
CA GLU A 223 7.11 -18.35 -8.98
C GLU A 223 7.64 -17.64 -7.73
N LEU A 224 7.71 -16.32 -7.78
CA LEU A 224 8.19 -15.52 -6.64
C LEU A 224 7.13 -15.47 -5.52
N ALA A 225 5.84 -15.39 -5.85
CA ALA A 225 4.77 -15.48 -4.85
C ALA A 225 4.81 -16.84 -4.13
N ALA A 226 4.93 -17.94 -4.87
CA ALA A 226 5.06 -19.28 -4.30
C ALA A 226 6.29 -19.39 -3.38
N PHE A 227 7.44 -18.84 -3.81
CA PHE A 227 8.65 -18.79 -3.02
C PHE A 227 8.45 -18.01 -1.70
N LEU A 228 7.80 -16.84 -1.74
CA LEU A 228 7.52 -16.04 -0.56
C LEU A 228 6.64 -16.80 0.45
N PHE A 229 5.61 -17.48 -0.03
CA PHE A 229 4.72 -18.30 0.81
C PHE A 229 5.44 -19.52 1.39
N GLU A 230 6.31 -20.18 0.61
CA GLU A 230 7.13 -21.29 1.09
C GLU A 230 8.04 -20.87 2.26
N HIS A 231 8.48 -19.60 2.27
CA HIS A 231 9.39 -19.07 3.29
C HIS A 231 8.70 -18.25 4.38
N GLY A 232 7.37 -18.31 4.47
CA GLY A 232 6.61 -17.82 5.62
C GLY A 232 5.93 -16.47 5.45
N ALA A 233 5.85 -15.92 4.25
CA ALA A 233 4.93 -14.81 4.01
C ALA A 233 3.47 -15.31 4.03
N ASP A 234 2.56 -14.55 4.64
CA ASP A 234 1.14 -14.86 4.68
C ASP A 234 0.38 -14.19 3.54
N VAL A 235 0.74 -12.94 3.22
CA VAL A 235 0.14 -12.16 2.13
C VAL A 235 1.23 -11.48 1.30
N VAL A 236 1.01 -11.44 -0.02
CA VAL A 236 1.88 -10.76 -0.98
C VAL A 236 1.09 -9.66 -1.71
N ILE A 237 1.60 -8.43 -1.69
CA ILE A 237 0.98 -7.26 -2.30
C ILE A 237 1.89 -6.70 -3.39
N GLY A 238 1.41 -6.70 -4.63
CA GLY A 238 2.17 -6.29 -5.80
C GLY A 238 1.86 -4.88 -6.30
N SER A 239 2.86 -4.26 -6.92
CA SER A 239 2.83 -2.97 -7.62
C SER A 239 3.79 -2.98 -8.82
N HIS A 240 3.91 -1.91 -9.59
CA HIS A 240 4.71 -1.72 -10.81
C HIS A 240 3.98 -1.89 -12.15
N PRO A 241 3.10 -2.87 -12.40
CA PRO A 241 2.47 -2.98 -13.73
C PRO A 241 1.63 -1.77 -14.13
N HIS A 242 1.31 -0.87 -13.20
CA HIS A 242 0.44 0.31 -13.38
C HIS A 242 -0.97 -0.02 -13.87
N VAL A 243 -1.35 -1.27 -13.79
CA VAL A 243 -2.67 -1.82 -14.11
C VAL A 243 -3.08 -2.81 -13.03
N VAL A 244 -4.37 -2.92 -12.78
CA VAL A 244 -4.88 -3.91 -11.83
C VAL A 244 -4.65 -5.31 -12.41
N GLN A 245 -3.97 -6.17 -11.65
CA GLN A 245 -3.80 -7.58 -11.95
C GLN A 245 -4.62 -8.44 -10.97
N PRO A 246 -4.85 -9.73 -11.26
CA PRO A 246 -5.67 -10.59 -10.42
C PRO A 246 -5.24 -10.67 -8.97
N ILE A 247 -6.21 -10.95 -8.12
CA ILE A 247 -6.03 -11.46 -6.76
C ILE A 247 -6.15 -12.98 -6.83
N ARG A 248 -5.29 -13.72 -6.14
CA ARG A 248 -5.32 -15.18 -6.06
C ARG A 248 -5.18 -15.65 -4.62
N GLY A 249 -5.98 -16.64 -4.25
CA GLY A 249 -5.75 -17.42 -3.05
C GLY A 249 -4.81 -18.59 -3.39
N GLU A 250 -3.74 -18.75 -2.63
CA GLU A 250 -2.73 -19.82 -2.83
C GLU A 250 -2.84 -20.76 -1.62
N GLY A 251 -3.58 -21.78 -1.60
CA GLY A 251 -3.69 -22.81 -0.53
C GLY A 251 -3.45 -22.29 0.92
N LYS A 252 -3.74 -23.02 1.95
CA LYS A 252 -3.45 -22.66 3.35
C LYS A 252 -3.87 -21.25 3.83
N GLY A 253 -4.73 -20.53 3.09
CA GLY A 253 -5.15 -19.17 3.41
C GLY A 253 -4.21 -18.05 2.92
N ASN A 254 -3.15 -18.39 2.18
CA ASN A 254 -2.26 -17.40 1.57
C ASN A 254 -2.97 -16.61 0.47
N LEU A 255 -2.65 -15.33 0.35
CA LEU A 255 -3.30 -14.42 -0.60
C LEU A 255 -2.26 -13.56 -1.34
N VAL A 256 -2.36 -13.48 -2.66
CA VAL A 256 -1.54 -12.58 -3.48
C VAL A 256 -2.41 -11.62 -4.28
N VAL A 257 -2.12 -10.33 -4.16
CA VAL A 257 -2.58 -9.25 -5.05
C VAL A 257 -1.44 -8.96 -6.02
N TYR A 258 -1.54 -9.40 -7.27
CA TYR A 258 -0.40 -9.28 -8.20
C TYR A 258 -0.06 -7.85 -8.60
N SER A 259 -1.06 -6.97 -8.71
CA SER A 259 -0.86 -5.51 -8.85
C SER A 259 -2.13 -4.75 -8.50
N MET A 260 -1.96 -3.69 -7.74
CA MET A 260 -3.04 -2.76 -7.40
C MET A 260 -3.26 -1.66 -8.43
N GLY A 261 -2.40 -1.55 -9.47
CA GLY A 261 -2.44 -0.44 -10.43
C GLY A 261 -1.98 0.89 -9.83
N ASN A 262 -2.38 1.99 -10.45
CA ASN A 262 -2.03 3.33 -9.99
C ASN A 262 -2.99 3.84 -8.90
N LEU A 263 -2.48 4.26 -7.76
CA LEU A 263 -3.29 5.09 -6.87
C LEU A 263 -3.52 6.45 -7.54
N ILE A 264 -2.45 7.16 -7.87
CA ILE A 264 -2.54 8.44 -8.56
C ILE A 264 -1.41 8.61 -9.58
N SER A 265 -1.77 8.87 -10.83
CA SER A 265 -0.80 9.10 -11.91
C SER A 265 -1.39 9.96 -13.03
N ASN A 266 -0.54 10.39 -13.96
CA ASN A 266 -1.01 11.00 -15.19
C ASN A 266 -1.12 10.02 -16.37
N GLN A 267 -0.94 8.73 -16.16
CA GLN A 267 -1.19 7.73 -17.19
C GLN A 267 -2.69 7.69 -17.53
N ARG A 268 -3.06 7.56 -18.81
CA ARG A 268 -4.44 7.78 -19.30
C ARG A 268 -4.97 6.73 -20.25
N ASP A 269 -4.11 5.83 -20.68
CA ASP A 269 -4.55 4.75 -21.52
C ASP A 269 -5.40 3.75 -20.71
N ARG A 270 -6.24 3.00 -21.43
CA ARG A 270 -7.08 1.98 -20.80
C ARG A 270 -6.29 1.11 -19.84
N TYR A 271 -6.87 0.81 -18.69
CA TYR A 271 -6.33 0.08 -17.54
C TYR A 271 -5.33 0.85 -16.66
N ARG A 272 -4.78 2.00 -17.11
CA ARG A 272 -3.73 2.74 -16.39
C ARG A 272 -4.22 4.00 -15.70
N ASP A 273 -5.49 4.36 -15.88
CA ASP A 273 -6.09 5.59 -15.38
C ASP A 273 -6.68 5.46 -13.97
N GLY A 274 -6.32 4.39 -13.26
CA GLY A 274 -6.72 4.11 -11.89
C GLY A 274 -6.08 2.84 -11.34
N GLY A 275 -6.55 2.42 -10.20
CA GLY A 275 -6.12 1.22 -9.48
C GLY A 275 -7.15 0.80 -8.45
N ILE A 276 -6.70 0.11 -7.42
CA ILE A 276 -7.53 -0.27 -6.29
C ILE A 276 -6.88 0.14 -4.96
N ALA A 277 -7.71 0.39 -3.95
CA ALA A 277 -7.33 0.22 -2.57
C ALA A 277 -7.77 -1.19 -2.15
N PHE A 278 -6.82 -2.00 -1.71
CA PHE A 278 -7.06 -3.37 -1.24
C PHE A 278 -7.17 -3.36 0.28
N GLU A 279 -8.30 -3.84 0.79
CA GLU A 279 -8.58 -3.94 2.21
C GLU A 279 -8.34 -5.37 2.68
N LEU A 280 -7.66 -5.52 3.81
CA LEU A 280 -7.38 -6.78 4.46
C LEU A 280 -7.75 -6.64 5.95
N GLU A 281 -8.65 -7.49 6.41
CA GLU A 281 -9.03 -7.57 7.81
C GLU A 281 -8.42 -8.80 8.44
N LEU A 282 -7.61 -8.59 9.48
CA LEU A 282 -7.01 -9.64 10.30
C LEU A 282 -7.78 -9.77 11.59
N VAL A 283 -7.97 -11.01 12.03
CA VAL A 283 -8.54 -11.36 13.33
C VAL A 283 -7.56 -12.23 14.07
N LYS A 284 -7.30 -11.89 15.34
CA LYS A 284 -6.47 -12.66 16.25
C LYS A 284 -7.31 -13.21 17.40
N GLU A 285 -7.34 -14.52 17.51
CA GLU A 285 -7.94 -15.28 18.59
C GLU A 285 -6.86 -16.07 19.34
N GLY A 286 -6.55 -15.66 20.55
CA GLY A 286 -5.46 -16.26 21.33
C GLY A 286 -4.10 -16.07 20.66
N GLN A 287 -3.50 -17.15 20.15
CA GLN A 287 -2.20 -17.12 19.46
C GLN A 287 -2.33 -17.27 17.94
N THR A 288 -3.54 -17.31 17.41
CA THR A 288 -3.77 -17.51 15.98
C THR A 288 -4.28 -16.25 15.34
N THR A 289 -3.57 -15.78 14.31
CA THR A 289 -4.01 -14.66 13.48
C THR A 289 -4.32 -15.19 12.07
N GLN A 290 -5.43 -14.75 11.52
CA GLN A 290 -5.89 -15.18 10.20
C GLN A 290 -6.56 -14.01 9.44
N VAL A 291 -6.65 -14.15 8.12
CA VAL A 291 -7.45 -13.26 7.28
C VAL A 291 -8.93 -13.57 7.54
N ALA A 292 -9.64 -12.62 8.14
CA ALA A 292 -11.08 -12.72 8.38
C ALA A 292 -11.86 -12.32 7.14
N ASN A 293 -11.40 -11.26 6.47
CA ASN A 293 -12.05 -10.72 5.27
C ASN A 293 -11.05 -9.99 4.39
N HIS A 294 -11.36 -9.84 3.10
CA HIS A 294 -10.65 -8.96 2.19
C HIS A 294 -11.59 -8.43 1.11
N GLY A 295 -11.25 -7.26 0.58
CA GLY A 295 -12.02 -6.63 -0.48
C GLY A 295 -11.20 -5.57 -1.20
N TYR A 296 -11.81 -4.94 -2.20
CA TYR A 296 -11.17 -3.85 -2.93
C TYR A 296 -12.15 -2.70 -3.20
N LEU A 297 -11.63 -1.48 -3.12
CA LEU A 297 -12.29 -0.27 -3.59
C LEU A 297 -11.68 0.12 -4.93
N PRO A 298 -12.43 0.09 -6.05
CA PRO A 298 -11.90 0.56 -7.33
C PRO A 298 -11.77 2.08 -7.31
N LEU A 299 -10.58 2.58 -7.65
CA LEU A 299 -10.24 4.01 -7.61
C LEU A 299 -9.86 4.51 -9.01
N TRP A 300 -10.56 5.52 -9.49
CA TRP A 300 -10.30 6.14 -10.78
C TRP A 300 -9.79 7.58 -10.61
N VAL A 301 -8.81 7.98 -11.42
CA VAL A 301 -8.24 9.34 -11.38
C VAL A 301 -9.03 10.26 -12.27
N TRP A 302 -9.93 11.03 -11.70
CA TRP A 302 -10.64 12.10 -12.38
C TRP A 302 -9.74 13.32 -12.58
N LYS A 303 -9.85 13.95 -13.77
CA LYS A 303 -8.97 15.05 -14.15
C LYS A 303 -9.76 16.22 -14.76
N PRO A 304 -10.63 16.85 -13.96
CA PRO A 304 -11.45 17.95 -14.43
C PRO A 304 -10.61 19.17 -14.85
N ARG A 305 -11.12 19.93 -15.81
CA ARG A 305 -10.60 21.27 -16.11
C ARG A 305 -11.17 22.26 -15.13
N THR A 306 -10.32 23.11 -14.58
CA THR A 306 -10.67 24.23 -13.72
C THR A 306 -10.18 25.54 -14.35
N GLN A 307 -10.55 26.68 -13.80
CA GLN A 307 -10.03 27.99 -14.23
C GLN A 307 -8.51 28.13 -14.05
N LYS A 308 -7.94 27.39 -13.07
CA LYS A 308 -6.50 27.36 -12.76
C LYS A 308 -5.74 26.24 -13.47
N GLY A 309 -6.36 25.49 -14.38
CA GLY A 309 -5.78 24.35 -15.04
C GLY A 309 -6.51 23.02 -14.77
N ARG A 310 -5.80 21.90 -14.88
CA ARG A 310 -6.38 20.59 -14.55
C ARG A 310 -6.14 20.26 -13.09
N ARG A 311 -7.15 19.66 -12.45
CA ARG A 311 -7.03 19.08 -11.11
C ARG A 311 -6.94 17.56 -11.23
N PHE A 312 -6.14 16.94 -10.38
CA PHE A 312 -6.18 15.50 -10.17
C PHE A 312 -7.02 15.20 -8.94
N THR A 313 -7.93 14.25 -9.04
CA THR A 313 -8.84 13.88 -7.96
C THR A 313 -9.11 12.39 -8.03
N LEU A 314 -8.88 11.68 -6.94
CA LEU A 314 -9.22 10.26 -6.82
C LEU A 314 -10.70 10.13 -6.49
N LEU A 315 -11.40 9.30 -7.26
CA LEU A 315 -12.80 8.97 -7.02
C LEU A 315 -12.95 7.45 -6.91
N PRO A 316 -13.78 6.95 -6.00
CA PRO A 316 -14.30 5.59 -6.14
C PRO A 316 -14.97 5.44 -7.50
N ALA A 317 -14.60 4.40 -8.25
CA ALA A 317 -15.12 4.21 -9.61
C ALA A 317 -16.56 3.65 -9.64
N ASN A 318 -17.03 3.15 -8.48
CA ASN A 318 -18.35 2.57 -8.29
C ASN A 318 -19.35 3.53 -7.60
N LEU A 319 -19.16 4.82 -7.81
CA LEU A 319 -20.11 5.84 -7.34
C LEU A 319 -21.46 5.71 -8.06
N GLU A 320 -22.53 5.99 -7.30
CA GLU A 320 -23.87 6.11 -7.86
C GLU A 320 -23.96 7.25 -8.90
N PRO A 321 -24.79 7.10 -9.95
CA PRO A 321 -24.93 8.10 -11.02
C PRO A 321 -25.24 9.50 -10.49
N GLU A 322 -26.08 9.62 -9.46
CA GLU A 322 -26.49 10.87 -8.85
C GLU A 322 -25.32 11.63 -8.22
N ILE A 323 -24.36 10.88 -7.64
CA ILE A 323 -23.13 11.47 -7.05
C ILE A 323 -22.25 12.00 -8.17
N THR A 324 -22.06 11.21 -9.24
CA THR A 324 -21.24 11.64 -10.39
C THR A 324 -21.85 12.86 -11.10
N ASP A 325 -23.17 13.00 -11.12
CA ASP A 325 -23.88 14.17 -11.62
C ASP A 325 -23.63 15.41 -10.74
N ARG A 326 -23.77 15.28 -9.42
CA ARG A 326 -23.48 16.36 -8.46
C ARG A 326 -22.03 16.84 -8.54
N LEU A 327 -21.08 15.93 -8.77
CA LEU A 327 -19.65 16.25 -8.96
C LEU A 327 -19.39 16.93 -10.30
N GLY A 328 -20.32 16.87 -11.25
CA GLY A 328 -20.19 17.46 -12.59
C GLY A 328 -19.29 16.69 -13.54
N LEU A 329 -19.24 15.34 -13.41
CA LEU A 329 -18.51 14.52 -14.37
C LEU A 329 -19.16 14.64 -15.76
N SER A 330 -18.32 14.87 -16.78
CA SER A 330 -18.79 14.87 -18.17
C SER A 330 -19.24 13.46 -18.59
N VAL A 331 -20.01 13.37 -19.65
CA VAL A 331 -20.43 12.07 -20.23
C VAL A 331 -19.20 11.23 -20.61
N GLU A 332 -18.15 11.88 -21.11
CA GLU A 332 -16.88 11.21 -21.45
C GLU A 332 -16.18 10.67 -20.18
N ASP A 333 -16.09 11.47 -19.11
CA ASP A 333 -15.48 11.05 -17.84
C ASP A 333 -16.24 9.88 -17.23
N LYS A 334 -17.57 9.94 -17.18
CA LYS A 334 -18.42 8.82 -16.71
C LYS A 334 -18.18 7.55 -17.52
N SER A 335 -18.12 7.66 -18.86
CA SER A 335 -17.86 6.51 -19.74
C SER A 335 -16.47 5.89 -19.46
N LYS A 336 -15.44 6.70 -19.22
CA LYS A 336 -14.09 6.21 -18.88
C LYS A 336 -14.08 5.54 -17.52
N MET A 337 -14.67 6.16 -16.52
CA MET A 337 -14.78 5.63 -15.16
C MET A 337 -15.54 4.29 -15.15
N THR A 338 -16.69 4.22 -15.82
CA THR A 338 -17.46 2.96 -15.95
C THR A 338 -16.65 1.86 -16.64
N ARG A 339 -15.91 2.21 -17.70
CA ARG A 339 -15.04 1.23 -18.39
C ARG A 339 -13.95 0.71 -17.48
N PHE A 340 -13.28 1.59 -16.74
CA PHE A 340 -12.26 1.21 -15.75
C PHE A 340 -12.87 0.28 -14.69
N LEU A 341 -14.05 0.61 -14.17
CA LEU A 341 -14.76 -0.22 -13.20
C LEU A 341 -15.06 -1.62 -13.74
N LEU A 342 -15.61 -1.71 -14.95
CA LEU A 342 -15.93 -3.01 -15.57
C LEU A 342 -14.69 -3.85 -15.82
N ASP A 343 -13.61 -3.24 -16.33
CA ASP A 343 -12.32 -3.91 -16.53
C ASP A 343 -11.73 -4.44 -15.22
N THR A 344 -11.84 -3.66 -14.14
CA THR A 344 -11.39 -4.04 -12.80
C THR A 344 -12.21 -5.21 -12.25
N ARG A 345 -13.54 -5.16 -12.36
CA ARG A 345 -14.43 -6.25 -11.93
C ARG A 345 -14.15 -7.58 -12.63
N VAL A 346 -13.83 -7.53 -13.93
CA VAL A 346 -13.43 -8.74 -14.70
C VAL A 346 -12.11 -9.31 -14.19
N ASN A 347 -11.14 -8.46 -13.84
CA ASN A 347 -9.86 -8.93 -13.32
C ASN A 347 -9.95 -9.49 -11.90
N LEU A 348 -10.89 -8.98 -11.10
CA LEU A 348 -11.07 -9.28 -9.69
C LEU A 348 -12.35 -10.07 -9.41
N GLU A 349 -12.85 -10.81 -10.42
CA GLU A 349 -14.05 -11.65 -10.26
C GLU A 349 -13.91 -12.62 -9.08
N GLY A 350 -14.96 -12.67 -8.23
CA GLY A 350 -14.99 -13.51 -7.04
C GLY A 350 -14.45 -12.85 -5.77
N HIS A 351 -13.93 -11.61 -5.85
CA HIS A 351 -13.48 -10.85 -4.68
C HIS A 351 -14.47 -9.75 -4.30
N GLY A 352 -14.58 -9.45 -3.00
CA GLY A 352 -15.52 -8.47 -2.45
C GLY A 352 -15.20 -7.03 -2.92
N GLU A 353 -16.20 -6.34 -3.48
CA GLU A 353 -16.09 -4.93 -3.84
C GLU A 353 -16.65 -4.05 -2.70
N ILE A 354 -15.87 -3.05 -2.28
CA ILE A 354 -16.25 -2.11 -1.22
C ILE A 354 -17.13 -1.01 -1.80
N ILE A 355 -18.24 -0.73 -1.14
CA ILE A 355 -19.17 0.32 -1.54
C ILE A 355 -18.85 1.62 -0.77
N PRO A 356 -18.69 2.75 -1.46
CA PRO A 356 -18.30 4.02 -0.84
C PRO A 356 -19.45 4.73 -0.12
N ILE A 357 -19.90 4.19 1.00
CA ILE A 357 -21.05 4.69 1.78
C ILE A 357 -20.81 6.09 2.40
N TRP A 358 -19.58 6.56 2.51
CA TRP A 358 -19.22 7.89 3.05
C TRP A 358 -19.46 9.04 2.04
N MET A 359 -19.88 8.74 0.80
CA MET A 359 -20.08 9.72 -0.29
C MET A 359 -21.56 10.01 -0.59
N HIS A 360 -22.44 9.71 0.33
CA HIS A 360 -23.90 9.95 0.19
C HIS A 360 -24.31 11.42 0.31
#